data_4fdef2e22e8c0b3c220aa92dea96c181
#
_entry.id   4fdef2e22e8c0b3c220aa92dea96c181
#
_cell.length_a   1.000
_cell.length_b   1.000
_cell.length_c   1.000
_cell.angle_alpha   90.00
_cell.angle_beta   90.00
_cell.angle_gamma   90.00
#
_symmetry.space_group_name_H-M   'P 1'
#
loop_
_entity.id
_entity.type
_entity.pdbx_description
1 polymer ?
#
loop_
_entity_poly.entity_id
_entity_poly.type
_entity_poly.pdbx_seq_one_letter_code
_entity_poly.pdbx_strand_id
1 'polypeptide(L)'
;MNTLYEAAREISEFLCQKEWRFCIIGGLAVARWGEPRTTVDVDLTLMTGFGDEEPYARALLDRFRPRVERALDFAMQHRVLLLYASNGRDLDISFGAFPFEEEMMDRASAFEFAPGVELVTCSAEDLFVLKVFADRGKDWIDAEGVAIRQKLDRQYILKHLRPLCELKEAPELFARAERLLRESS
;
A
#
# COMPACT_ATOMS: atom_id res chain seq x y z
N MET A 1 20.80 -2.78 -11.54
CA MET A 1 19.32 -2.70 -11.35
C MET A 1 19.06 -1.84 -10.13
N ASN A 2 17.93 -1.12 -10.02
CA ASN A 2 17.60 -0.37 -8.82
C ASN A 2 17.33 -1.35 -7.67
N THR A 3 18.06 -1.23 -6.55
CA THR A 3 17.96 -2.14 -5.39
C THR A 3 16.56 -2.17 -4.76
N LEU A 4 15.77 -1.09 -4.92
CA LEU A 4 14.38 -1.06 -4.47
C LEU A 4 13.49 -1.98 -5.31
N TYR A 5 13.66 -1.96 -6.64
CA TYR A 5 12.91 -2.83 -7.54
C TYR A 5 13.27 -4.32 -7.36
N GLU A 6 14.54 -4.61 -7.02
CA GLU A 6 14.97 -5.98 -6.67
C GLU A 6 14.25 -6.48 -5.42
N ALA A 7 14.16 -5.65 -4.38
CA ALA A 7 13.44 -5.98 -3.14
C ALA A 7 11.93 -6.18 -3.40
N ALA A 8 11.31 -5.28 -4.17
CA ALA A 8 9.90 -5.38 -4.53
C ALA A 8 9.60 -6.65 -5.34
N ARG A 9 10.48 -7.02 -6.27
CA ARG A 9 10.36 -8.25 -7.03
C ARG A 9 10.53 -9.49 -6.14
N GLU A 10 11.54 -9.52 -5.26
CA GLU A 10 11.80 -10.64 -4.35
C GLU A 10 10.56 -10.96 -3.49
N ILE A 11 9.95 -9.96 -2.87
CA ILE A 11 8.75 -10.17 -2.06
C ILE A 11 7.55 -10.55 -2.93
N SER A 12 7.35 -9.91 -4.08
CA SER A 12 6.26 -10.23 -5.00
C SER A 12 6.33 -11.66 -5.49
N GLU A 13 7.51 -12.14 -5.89
CA GLU A 13 7.73 -13.53 -6.32
C GLU A 13 7.38 -14.52 -5.21
N PHE A 14 7.78 -14.24 -3.96
CA PHE A 14 7.44 -15.08 -2.82
C PHE A 14 5.92 -15.15 -2.58
N LEU A 15 5.23 -14.01 -2.61
CA LEU A 15 3.78 -13.94 -2.41
C LEU A 15 3.01 -14.63 -3.55
N CYS A 16 3.45 -14.46 -4.80
CA CYS A 16 2.90 -15.16 -5.95
C CYS A 16 3.06 -16.68 -5.85
N GLN A 17 4.22 -17.19 -5.41
CA GLN A 17 4.45 -18.63 -5.19
C GLN A 17 3.53 -19.23 -4.13
N LYS A 18 3.07 -18.40 -3.17
CA LYS A 18 2.09 -18.78 -2.15
C LYS A 18 0.64 -18.61 -2.63
N GLU A 19 0.41 -18.08 -3.81
CA GLU A 19 -0.90 -17.72 -4.35
C GLU A 19 -1.67 -16.75 -3.43
N TRP A 20 -0.94 -15.87 -2.72
CA TRP A 20 -1.52 -14.89 -1.82
C TRP A 20 -1.88 -13.59 -2.55
N ARG A 21 -3.02 -13.03 -2.18
CA ARG A 21 -3.50 -11.76 -2.76
C ARG A 21 -2.79 -10.58 -2.09
N PHE A 22 -2.11 -9.77 -2.88
CA PHE A 22 -1.40 -8.58 -2.43
C PHE A 22 -1.35 -7.52 -3.51
N CYS A 23 -1.06 -6.29 -3.12
CA CYS A 23 -0.60 -5.26 -4.04
C CYS A 23 0.41 -4.31 -3.37
N ILE A 24 1.32 -3.79 -4.16
CA ILE A 24 2.25 -2.74 -3.72
C ILE A 24 1.50 -1.42 -3.63
N ILE A 25 1.75 -0.70 -2.55
CA ILE A 25 1.20 0.61 -2.22
C ILE A 25 2.33 1.64 -2.03
N GLY A 26 2.10 2.70 -1.26
CA GLY A 26 3.17 3.60 -0.81
C GLY A 26 3.94 4.29 -1.92
N GLY A 27 5.25 4.41 -1.74
CA GLY A 27 6.13 5.20 -2.62
C GLY A 27 6.25 4.68 -4.05
N LEU A 28 6.22 3.36 -4.26
CA LEU A 28 6.24 2.77 -5.60
C LEU A 28 4.92 3.04 -6.35
N ALA A 29 3.78 2.93 -5.68
CA ALA A 29 2.51 3.28 -6.29
C ALA A 29 2.43 4.79 -6.63
N VAL A 30 3.02 5.67 -5.79
CA VAL A 30 3.17 7.11 -6.10
C VAL A 30 4.03 7.32 -7.36
N ALA A 31 5.10 6.56 -7.52
CA ALA A 31 5.94 6.67 -8.73
C ALA A 31 5.20 6.29 -10.02
N ARG A 32 4.19 5.43 -9.92
CA ARG A 32 3.30 5.07 -11.05
C ARG A 32 2.24 6.13 -11.32
N TRP A 33 1.57 6.63 -10.29
CA TRP A 33 0.32 7.37 -10.43
C TRP A 33 0.42 8.87 -10.14
N GLY A 34 1.40 9.28 -9.35
CA GLY A 34 1.57 10.65 -8.87
C GLY A 34 2.87 11.30 -9.32
N GLU A 35 3.38 12.21 -8.49
CA GLU A 35 4.69 12.85 -8.68
C GLU A 35 5.79 11.94 -8.15
N PRO A 36 6.68 11.42 -9.01
CA PRO A 36 7.78 10.58 -8.56
C PRO A 36 8.66 11.27 -7.52
N ARG A 37 8.92 10.60 -6.43
CA ARG A 37 9.84 11.05 -5.37
C ARG A 37 10.72 9.91 -4.89
N THR A 38 11.77 10.24 -4.18
CA THR A 38 12.65 9.24 -3.58
C THR A 38 11.84 8.42 -2.56
N THR A 39 11.88 7.09 -2.71
CA THR A 39 11.42 6.12 -1.73
C THR A 39 12.53 5.10 -1.46
N VAL A 40 12.60 4.59 -0.25
CA VAL A 40 13.66 3.67 0.20
C VAL A 40 13.13 2.33 0.69
N ASP A 41 11.83 2.25 0.85
CA ASP A 41 11.03 1.16 1.38
C ASP A 41 10.07 0.59 0.32
N VAL A 42 9.70 -0.64 0.49
CA VAL A 42 8.63 -1.30 -0.26
C VAL A 42 7.44 -1.48 0.66
N ASP A 43 6.40 -0.70 0.42
CA ASP A 43 5.13 -0.84 1.12
C ASP A 43 4.20 -1.74 0.31
N LEU A 44 3.56 -2.71 0.95
CA LEU A 44 2.50 -3.52 0.33
C LEU A 44 1.39 -3.89 1.32
N THR A 45 0.21 -4.18 0.79
CA THR A 45 -0.88 -4.79 1.54
C THR A 45 -1.01 -6.25 1.12
N LEU A 46 -1.03 -7.15 2.10
CA LEU A 46 -1.27 -8.58 1.95
C LEU A 46 -2.63 -8.92 2.56
N MET A 47 -3.55 -9.49 1.78
CA MET A 47 -4.86 -9.90 2.28
C MET A 47 -4.73 -11.13 3.18
N THR A 48 -5.04 -10.96 4.46
CA THR A 48 -4.99 -12.03 5.46
C THR A 48 -6.35 -12.31 6.09
N GLY A 49 -7.26 -11.34 6.05
CA GLY A 49 -8.48 -11.35 6.86
C GLY A 49 -8.22 -10.94 8.31
N PHE A 50 -9.27 -10.95 9.13
CA PHE A 50 -9.17 -10.75 10.57
C PHE A 50 -9.05 -12.10 11.30
N GLY A 51 -8.02 -12.25 12.15
CA GLY A 51 -7.78 -13.45 12.97
C GLY A 51 -6.95 -14.53 12.27
N ASP A 52 -6.68 -14.41 10.98
CA ASP A 52 -5.91 -15.39 10.19
C ASP A 52 -4.49 -14.89 9.81
N GLU A 53 -3.98 -13.83 10.48
CA GLU A 53 -2.71 -13.20 10.13
C GLU A 53 -1.48 -14.04 10.46
N GLU A 54 -1.55 -14.82 11.53
CA GLU A 54 -0.38 -15.52 12.11
C GLU A 54 0.29 -16.51 11.13
N PRO A 55 -0.42 -17.35 10.36
CA PRO A 55 0.21 -18.23 9.37
C PRO A 55 0.98 -17.48 8.30
N TYR A 56 0.47 -16.32 7.84
CA TYR A 56 1.15 -15.47 6.87
C TYR A 56 2.42 -14.86 7.48
N ALA A 57 2.31 -14.30 8.69
CA ALA A 57 3.45 -13.69 9.39
C ALA A 57 4.56 -14.71 9.62
N ARG A 58 4.24 -15.92 10.07
CA ARG A 58 5.22 -16.98 10.30
C ARG A 58 5.95 -17.39 9.01
N ALA A 59 5.22 -17.62 7.93
CA ALA A 59 5.83 -17.98 6.64
C ALA A 59 6.73 -16.87 6.08
N LEU A 60 6.36 -15.59 6.30
CA LEU A 60 7.21 -14.46 5.94
C LEU A 60 8.47 -14.38 6.82
N LEU A 61 8.35 -14.61 8.12
CA LEU A 61 9.49 -14.64 9.07
C LEU A 61 10.45 -15.80 8.82
N ASP A 62 9.97 -16.92 8.30
CA ASP A 62 10.83 -18.05 7.88
C ASP A 62 11.70 -17.70 6.67
N ARG A 63 11.29 -16.74 5.85
CA ARG A 63 11.97 -16.36 4.59
C ARG A 63 12.76 -15.05 4.70
N PHE A 64 12.27 -14.09 5.47
CA PHE A 64 12.80 -12.72 5.54
C PHE A 64 13.22 -12.36 6.97
N ARG A 65 14.31 -11.59 7.09
CA ARG A 65 14.82 -11.15 8.39
C ARG A 65 13.93 -10.04 8.97
N PRO A 66 13.48 -10.17 10.24
CA PRO A 66 12.70 -9.12 10.89
C PRO A 66 13.54 -7.86 11.19
N ARG A 67 12.87 -6.71 11.19
CA ARG A 67 13.44 -5.40 11.56
C ARG A 67 13.26 -5.05 13.03
N VAL A 68 12.36 -5.74 13.72
CA VAL A 68 12.05 -5.49 15.13
C VAL A 68 12.16 -6.78 15.94
N GLU A 69 12.51 -6.65 17.20
CA GLU A 69 12.41 -7.76 18.15
C GLU A 69 10.94 -8.16 18.33
N ARG A 70 10.70 -9.46 18.61
CA ARG A 70 9.33 -9.98 18.75
C ARG A 70 8.42 -9.61 17.57
N ALA A 71 8.93 -9.75 16.36
CA ALA A 71 8.25 -9.29 15.14
C ALA A 71 6.86 -9.92 14.95
N LEU A 72 6.65 -11.17 15.36
CA LEU A 72 5.35 -11.81 15.31
C LEU A 72 4.34 -11.11 16.23
N ASP A 73 4.72 -10.86 17.49
CA ASP A 73 3.84 -10.19 18.44
C ASP A 73 3.51 -8.76 17.98
N PHE A 74 4.53 -8.06 17.47
CA PHE A 74 4.34 -6.74 16.87
C PHE A 74 3.35 -6.79 15.70
N ALA A 75 3.51 -7.75 14.81
CA ALA A 75 2.62 -7.90 13.66
C ALA A 75 1.17 -8.22 14.07
N MET A 76 0.97 -9.08 15.07
CA MET A 76 -0.36 -9.39 15.59
C MET A 76 -1.02 -8.18 16.26
N GLN A 77 -0.25 -7.35 16.93
CA GLN A 77 -0.76 -6.16 17.62
C GLN A 77 -1.06 -5.00 16.67
N HIS A 78 -0.21 -4.79 15.66
CA HIS A 78 -0.25 -3.59 14.80
C HIS A 78 -0.72 -3.87 13.38
N ARG A 79 -0.94 -5.12 13.02
CA ARG A 79 -1.30 -5.57 11.65
C ARG A 79 -0.29 -5.11 10.58
N VAL A 80 0.98 -5.00 10.98
CA VAL A 80 2.10 -4.64 10.09
C VAL A 80 3.30 -5.51 10.43
N LEU A 81 3.87 -6.17 9.45
CA LEU A 81 5.11 -6.94 9.58
C LEU A 81 6.25 -6.19 8.91
N LEU A 82 7.30 -5.88 9.69
CA LEU A 82 8.47 -5.12 9.27
C LEU A 82 9.65 -6.06 9.03
N LEU A 83 10.11 -6.13 7.77
CA LEU A 83 11.13 -7.07 7.33
C LEU A 83 12.25 -6.37 6.55
N TYR A 84 13.33 -7.10 6.31
CA TYR A 84 14.35 -6.75 5.33
C TYR A 84 14.29 -7.72 4.14
N ALA A 85 14.37 -7.18 2.93
CA ALA A 85 14.70 -7.96 1.74
C ALA A 85 16.15 -8.49 1.83
N SER A 86 16.52 -9.43 0.94
CA SER A 86 17.87 -10.01 0.92
C SER A 86 18.97 -8.98 0.69
N ASN A 87 18.66 -7.89 -0.02
CA ASN A 87 19.57 -6.78 -0.28
C ASN A 87 19.55 -5.67 0.80
N GLY A 88 18.86 -5.92 1.93
CA GLY A 88 18.81 -5.02 3.08
C GLY A 88 17.81 -3.86 2.96
N ARG A 89 16.98 -3.81 1.90
CA ARG A 89 15.89 -2.85 1.78
C ARG A 89 14.74 -3.19 2.71
N ASP A 90 14.08 -2.16 3.19
CA ASP A 90 12.93 -2.26 4.07
C ASP A 90 11.70 -2.77 3.31
N LEU A 91 10.98 -3.72 3.93
CA LEU A 91 9.70 -4.23 3.49
C LEU A 91 8.68 -3.99 4.60
N ASP A 92 7.66 -3.19 4.31
CA ASP A 92 6.55 -2.86 5.21
C ASP A 92 5.28 -3.55 4.70
N ILE A 93 4.85 -4.61 5.40
CA ILE A 93 3.74 -5.47 4.97
C ILE A 93 2.56 -5.23 5.87
N SER A 94 1.55 -4.51 5.38
CA SER A 94 0.27 -4.33 6.06
C SER A 94 -0.64 -5.54 5.85
N PHE A 95 -1.30 -6.01 6.90
CA PHE A 95 -2.27 -7.11 6.84
C PHE A 95 -3.66 -6.57 6.59
N GLY A 96 -4.13 -6.72 5.36
CA GLY A 96 -5.43 -6.29 4.89
C GLY A 96 -6.57 -7.20 5.36
N ALA A 97 -7.72 -6.61 5.69
CA ALA A 97 -8.92 -7.32 6.09
C ALA A 97 -10.22 -6.53 5.86
N PHE A 98 -10.12 -5.25 5.49
CA PHE A 98 -11.30 -4.42 5.26
C PHE A 98 -11.91 -4.66 3.87
N PRO A 99 -13.23 -4.47 3.71
CA PRO A 99 -13.87 -4.56 2.39
C PRO A 99 -13.24 -3.64 1.33
N PHE A 100 -12.76 -2.46 1.74
CA PHE A 100 -12.01 -1.57 0.86
C PHE A 100 -10.74 -2.25 0.31
N GLU A 101 -10.00 -2.96 1.15
CA GLU A 101 -8.76 -3.64 0.75
C GLU A 101 -9.05 -4.84 -0.16
N GLU A 102 -10.19 -5.52 0.01
CA GLU A 102 -10.67 -6.53 -0.94
C GLU A 102 -10.89 -5.94 -2.34
N GLU A 103 -11.65 -4.83 -2.43
CA GLU A 103 -11.90 -4.15 -3.70
C GLU A 103 -10.57 -3.60 -4.29
N MET A 104 -9.65 -3.12 -3.45
CA MET A 104 -8.31 -2.67 -3.87
C MET A 104 -7.50 -3.80 -4.53
N MET A 105 -7.54 -5.03 -4.00
CA MET A 105 -6.87 -6.18 -4.62
C MET A 105 -7.44 -6.51 -6.00
N ASP A 106 -8.76 -6.42 -6.17
CA ASP A 106 -9.42 -6.70 -7.45
C ASP A 106 -9.11 -5.64 -8.53
N ARG A 107 -8.77 -4.42 -8.11
CA ARG A 107 -8.40 -3.29 -8.97
C ARG A 107 -6.90 -3.16 -9.21
N ALA A 108 -6.10 -3.91 -8.46
CA ALA A 108 -4.64 -3.89 -8.61
C ALA A 108 -4.24 -4.37 -10.00
N SER A 109 -3.21 -3.75 -10.56
CA SER A 109 -2.74 -4.07 -11.90
C SER A 109 -1.24 -4.01 -12.03
N ALA A 110 -0.71 -4.80 -12.94
CA ALA A 110 0.71 -4.84 -13.25
C ALA A 110 1.17 -3.56 -13.96
N PHE A 111 2.40 -3.15 -13.65
CA PHE A 111 3.08 -2.04 -14.30
C PHE A 111 4.58 -2.33 -14.40
N GLU A 112 5.17 -2.05 -15.55
CA GLU A 112 6.60 -2.21 -15.78
C GLU A 112 7.37 -0.95 -15.31
N PHE A 113 8.05 -1.06 -14.17
CA PHE A 113 8.84 0.02 -13.56
C PHE A 113 10.22 0.21 -14.20
N ALA A 114 10.75 -0.85 -14.78
CA ALA A 114 12.00 -0.89 -15.53
C ALA A 114 11.98 -2.12 -16.45
N PRO A 115 12.83 -2.18 -17.48
CA PRO A 115 12.88 -3.33 -18.39
C PRO A 115 12.95 -4.67 -17.63
N GLY A 116 11.92 -5.49 -17.76
CA GLY A 116 11.79 -6.79 -17.10
C GLY A 116 11.46 -6.73 -15.60
N VAL A 117 11.01 -5.60 -15.09
CA VAL A 117 10.54 -5.44 -13.70
C VAL A 117 9.08 -5.03 -13.71
N GLU A 118 8.21 -6.00 -13.73
CA GLU A 118 6.78 -5.83 -13.61
C GLU A 118 6.33 -6.05 -12.16
N LEU A 119 5.57 -5.10 -11.60
CA LEU A 119 5.06 -5.15 -10.21
C LEU A 119 3.57 -4.83 -10.21
N VAL A 120 2.83 -5.52 -9.34
CA VAL A 120 1.39 -5.28 -9.15
C VAL A 120 1.20 -4.19 -8.11
N THR A 121 0.60 -3.06 -8.49
CA THR A 121 0.28 -1.95 -7.58
C THR A 121 -1.23 -1.71 -7.48
N CYS A 122 -1.66 -1.09 -6.39
CA CYS A 122 -3.03 -0.60 -6.26
C CYS A 122 -3.40 0.42 -7.36
N SER A 123 -4.68 0.70 -7.54
CA SER A 123 -5.14 1.74 -8.49
C SER A 123 -4.81 3.15 -7.99
N ALA A 124 -4.97 4.14 -8.86
CA ALA A 124 -4.77 5.55 -8.51
C ALA A 124 -5.77 6.02 -7.45
N GLU A 125 -7.02 5.59 -7.55
CA GLU A 125 -8.07 5.90 -6.58
C GLU A 125 -7.79 5.29 -5.22
N ASP A 126 -7.37 4.00 -5.19
CA ASP A 126 -7.04 3.31 -3.95
C ASP A 126 -5.84 3.96 -3.28
N LEU A 127 -4.81 4.32 -4.05
CA LEU A 127 -3.66 5.07 -3.54
C LEU A 127 -4.10 6.40 -2.92
N PHE A 128 -4.99 7.16 -3.60
CA PHE A 128 -5.53 8.40 -3.06
C PHE A 128 -6.23 8.18 -1.71
N VAL A 129 -7.10 7.18 -1.61
CA VAL A 129 -7.79 6.82 -0.35
C VAL A 129 -6.79 6.50 0.75
N LEU A 130 -5.79 5.65 0.48
CA LEU A 130 -4.75 5.29 1.45
C LEU A 130 -3.95 6.50 1.92
N LYS A 131 -3.60 7.42 1.02
CA LYS A 131 -2.84 8.63 1.33
C LYS A 131 -3.65 9.59 2.20
N VAL A 132 -4.91 9.82 1.88
CA VAL A 132 -5.80 10.64 2.72
C VAL A 132 -5.98 10.01 4.10
N PHE A 133 -6.19 8.70 4.16
CA PHE A 133 -6.37 8.00 5.43
C PHE A 133 -5.10 8.04 6.31
N ALA A 134 -3.91 7.96 5.73
CA ALA A 134 -2.64 8.07 6.47
C ALA A 134 -2.42 9.47 7.08
N ASP A 135 -2.89 10.54 6.42
CA ASP A 135 -2.98 11.92 6.91
C ASP A 135 -1.66 12.57 7.33
N ARG A 136 -0.53 12.09 6.88
CA ARG A 136 0.76 12.77 7.10
C ARG A 136 0.93 13.89 6.07
N GLY A 137 1.71 14.94 6.39
CA GLY A 137 1.93 16.06 5.44
C GLY A 137 2.40 15.60 4.05
N LYS A 138 3.32 14.63 4.00
CA LYS A 138 3.80 14.04 2.73
C LYS A 138 2.70 13.28 1.96
N ASP A 139 1.76 12.66 2.67
CA ASP A 139 0.69 11.88 2.04
C ASP A 139 -0.33 12.79 1.34
N TRP A 140 -0.57 13.98 1.85
CA TRP A 140 -1.40 14.98 1.18
C TRP A 140 -0.75 15.51 -0.10
N ILE A 141 0.57 15.71 -0.10
CA ILE A 141 1.33 16.08 -1.32
C ILE A 141 1.24 14.95 -2.36
N ASP A 142 1.39 13.69 -1.93
CA ASP A 142 1.25 12.52 -2.79
C ASP A 142 -0.19 12.45 -3.37
N ALA A 143 -1.22 12.62 -2.52
CA ALA A 143 -2.64 12.60 -2.95
C ALA A 143 -2.97 13.71 -3.97
N GLU A 144 -2.45 14.92 -3.74
CA GLU A 144 -2.57 16.04 -4.69
C GLU A 144 -1.90 15.71 -6.03
N GLY A 145 -0.67 15.17 -5.99
CA GLY A 145 0.05 14.75 -7.18
C GLY A 145 -0.70 13.69 -8.00
N VAL A 146 -1.36 12.75 -7.33
CA VAL A 146 -2.24 11.74 -7.99
C VAL A 146 -3.46 12.42 -8.60
N ALA A 147 -4.14 13.31 -7.85
CA ALA A 147 -5.37 13.99 -8.32
C ALA A 147 -5.13 14.89 -9.54
N ILE A 148 -3.96 15.53 -9.62
CA ILE A 148 -3.57 16.38 -10.77
C ILE A 148 -3.25 15.54 -12.00
N ARG A 149 -2.64 14.35 -11.83
CA ARG A 149 -2.11 13.56 -12.95
C ARG A 149 -3.08 12.51 -13.48
N GLN A 150 -4.10 12.14 -12.68
CA GLN A 150 -5.03 11.06 -13.02
C GLN A 150 -6.46 11.55 -13.11
N LYS A 151 -7.21 10.98 -14.07
CA LYS A 151 -8.66 11.16 -14.11
C LYS A 151 -9.30 10.18 -13.12
N LEU A 152 -9.47 10.61 -11.88
CA LEU A 152 -9.96 9.78 -10.79
C LEU A 152 -11.49 9.60 -10.81
N ASP A 153 -11.94 8.39 -10.47
CA ASP A 153 -13.34 8.12 -10.14
C ASP A 153 -13.64 8.65 -8.72
N ARG A 154 -14.17 9.88 -8.68
CA ARG A 154 -14.52 10.56 -7.43
C ARG A 154 -15.59 9.83 -6.63
N GLN A 155 -16.55 9.21 -7.31
CA GLN A 155 -17.64 8.51 -6.63
C GLN A 155 -17.08 7.28 -5.89
N TYR A 156 -16.20 6.54 -6.54
CA TYR A 156 -15.48 5.43 -5.91
C TYR A 156 -14.69 5.89 -4.69
N ILE A 157 -13.86 6.91 -4.84
CA ILE A 157 -13.04 7.44 -3.74
C ILE A 157 -13.90 7.85 -2.53
N LEU A 158 -14.95 8.64 -2.76
CA LEU A 158 -15.79 9.14 -1.67
C LEU A 158 -16.59 8.01 -0.98
N LYS A 159 -17.02 7.00 -1.76
CA LYS A 159 -17.68 5.79 -1.22
C LYS A 159 -16.81 5.10 -0.18
N HIS A 160 -15.51 4.93 -0.48
CA HIS A 160 -14.59 4.19 0.39
C HIS A 160 -13.98 5.06 1.50
N LEU A 161 -13.73 6.32 1.21
CA LEU A 161 -13.10 7.23 2.18
C LEU A 161 -14.04 7.58 3.35
N ARG A 162 -15.35 7.70 3.11
CA ARG A 162 -16.32 8.06 4.15
C ARG A 162 -16.28 7.12 5.36
N PRO A 163 -16.48 5.78 5.22
CA PRO A 163 -16.46 4.87 6.35
C PRO A 163 -15.07 4.81 7.04
N LEU A 164 -13.98 4.99 6.29
CA LEU A 164 -12.64 5.03 6.87
C LEU A 164 -12.43 6.29 7.73
N CYS A 165 -12.91 7.46 7.29
CA CYS A 165 -12.86 8.68 8.09
C CYS A 165 -13.77 8.61 9.32
N GLU A 166 -14.94 7.97 9.21
CA GLU A 166 -15.82 7.71 10.34
C GLU A 166 -15.16 6.80 11.38
N LEU A 167 -14.52 5.70 10.92
CA LEU A 167 -13.78 4.80 11.81
C LEU A 167 -12.61 5.49 12.52
N LYS A 168 -11.96 6.43 11.86
CA LYS A 168 -10.85 7.23 12.41
C LYS A 168 -11.32 8.39 13.28
N GLU A 169 -12.64 8.65 13.32
CA GLU A 169 -13.24 9.83 13.99
C GLU A 169 -12.67 11.18 13.47
N ALA A 170 -12.36 11.25 12.18
CA ALA A 170 -11.69 12.36 11.52
C ALA A 170 -12.48 12.86 10.28
N PRO A 171 -13.68 13.46 10.46
CA PRO A 171 -14.52 13.92 9.36
C PRO A 171 -13.88 15.04 8.53
N GLU A 172 -12.94 15.78 9.09
CA GLU A 172 -12.19 16.84 8.41
C GLU A 172 -11.34 16.29 7.25
N LEU A 173 -10.86 15.05 7.33
CA LEU A 173 -10.11 14.40 6.25
C LEU A 173 -11.00 14.21 5.01
N PHE A 174 -12.23 13.77 5.23
CA PHE A 174 -13.20 13.61 4.17
C PHE A 174 -13.50 14.94 3.46
N ALA A 175 -13.78 15.99 4.24
CA ALA A 175 -14.07 17.33 3.70
C ALA A 175 -12.87 17.91 2.92
N ARG A 176 -11.64 17.69 3.41
CA ARG A 176 -10.41 18.11 2.72
C ARG A 176 -10.21 17.36 1.41
N ALA A 177 -10.36 16.03 1.42
CA ALA A 177 -10.27 15.21 0.21
C ALA A 177 -11.29 15.59 -0.85
N GLU A 178 -12.54 15.82 -0.44
CA GLU A 178 -13.62 16.24 -1.34
C GLU A 178 -13.31 17.59 -1.99
N ARG A 179 -12.70 18.52 -1.27
CA ARG A 179 -12.23 19.81 -1.82
C ARG A 179 -11.11 19.60 -2.83
N LEU A 180 -10.08 18.83 -2.46
CA LEU A 180 -8.94 18.52 -3.33
C LEU A 180 -9.41 17.92 -4.66
N LEU A 181 -10.32 16.94 -4.62
CA LEU A 181 -10.89 16.33 -5.82
C LEU A 181 -11.68 17.29 -6.69
N ARG A 182 -12.29 18.34 -6.13
CA ARG A 182 -12.98 19.39 -6.90
C ARG A 182 -12.01 20.32 -7.60
N GLU A 183 -10.91 20.66 -6.94
CA GLU A 183 -9.93 21.65 -7.44
C GLU A 183 -9.00 21.05 -8.51
N SER A 184 -8.85 19.73 -8.55
CA SER A 184 -7.98 19.01 -9.50
C SER A 184 -8.70 18.50 -10.76
N SER A 185 -9.92 18.97 -11.07
CA SER A 185 -10.78 18.45 -12.17
C SER A 185 -10.82 19.37 -13.36
#